data_0677e8dedbc659569113876de68c33d6
#
_entry.id   0677e8dedbc659569113876de68c33d6
#
_cell.length_a   1.000
_cell.length_b   1.000
_cell.length_c   1.000
_cell.angle_alpha   90.00
_cell.angle_beta   90.00
_cell.angle_gamma   90.00
#
_symmetry.space_group_name_H-M   'P 1'
#
loop_
_entity.id
_entity.type
_entity.pdbx_description
1 polymer ?
#
loop_
_entity_poly.entity_id
_entity_poly.type
_entity_poly.pdbx_seq_one_letter_code
_entity_poly.pdbx_strand_id
1 'polypeptide(L)'
;MILDAGGILALTRGSADARATLERAVREGYVAVIPTPVLAQVHRGGRDRAHVDRVVNMVDALLPTSELVARRAGELQAKAGTSDAVEAIVAAEALASVPTLVLTSDPGDLKRLLEGEPEAARVVVIGV
;
A
#
# COMPACT_ATOMS: atom_id res chain seq x y z
N MET A 1 4.93 -5.33 -5.19
CA MET A 1 4.65 -5.06 -3.76
C MET A 1 4.21 -3.62 -3.61
N ILE A 2 3.13 -3.39 -2.90
CA ILE A 2 2.59 -2.05 -2.64
C ILE A 2 2.85 -1.68 -1.18
N LEU A 3 3.34 -0.47 -0.93
CA LEU A 3 3.45 0.10 0.40
C LEU A 3 2.29 1.08 0.62
N ASP A 4 1.52 0.85 1.68
CA ASP A 4 0.55 1.85 2.15
C ASP A 4 1.19 2.84 3.14
N ALA A 5 0.42 3.77 3.66
CA ALA A 5 0.90 4.75 4.63
C ALA A 5 1.51 4.10 5.88
N GLY A 6 0.86 3.06 6.41
CA GLY A 6 1.34 2.33 7.58
C GLY A 6 2.65 1.60 7.32
N GLY A 7 2.80 0.97 6.15
CA GLY A 7 4.04 0.33 5.73
C GLY A 7 5.20 1.32 5.59
N ILE A 8 4.94 2.48 4.98
CA ILE A 8 5.94 3.57 4.87
C ILE A 8 6.35 4.05 6.26
N LEU A 9 5.38 4.33 7.13
CA LEU A 9 5.66 4.83 8.48
C LEU A 9 6.43 3.81 9.34
N ALA A 10 6.15 2.51 9.18
CA ALA A 10 6.93 1.46 9.85
C ALA A 10 8.40 1.50 9.41
N LEU A 11 8.66 1.64 8.11
CA LEU A 11 10.01 1.77 7.56
C LEU A 11 10.71 3.05 8.06
N THR A 12 10.01 4.18 8.10
CA THR A 12 10.58 5.46 8.59
C THR A 12 10.98 5.39 10.05
N ARG A 13 10.26 4.60 10.86
CA ARG A 13 10.55 4.36 12.28
C ARG A 13 11.62 3.30 12.52
N GLY A 14 12.19 2.72 11.46
CA GLY A 14 13.25 1.73 11.55
C GLY A 14 12.78 0.32 11.91
N SER A 15 11.53 -0.04 11.63
CA SER A 15 11.02 -1.40 11.85
C SER A 15 11.89 -2.44 11.13
N ALA A 16 12.51 -3.33 11.89
CA ALA A 16 13.32 -4.42 11.34
C ALA A 16 12.47 -5.39 10.52
N ASP A 17 11.25 -5.68 10.96
CA ASP A 17 10.34 -6.59 10.27
C ASP A 17 9.86 -6.01 8.94
N ALA A 18 9.49 -4.72 8.90
CA ALA A 18 9.12 -4.04 7.66
C ALA A 18 10.27 -4.03 6.66
N ARG A 19 11.49 -3.75 7.12
CA ARG A 19 12.69 -3.77 6.29
C ARG A 19 12.98 -5.17 5.74
N ALA A 20 13.00 -6.18 6.60
CA ALA A 20 13.26 -7.56 6.18
C ALA A 20 12.21 -8.06 5.18
N THR A 21 10.94 -7.66 5.37
CA THR A 21 9.86 -7.99 4.44
C THR A 21 10.06 -7.34 3.08
N LEU A 22 10.40 -6.06 3.03
CA LEU A 22 10.68 -5.34 1.78
C LEU A 22 11.88 -5.96 1.04
N GLU A 23 12.99 -6.19 1.76
CA GLU A 23 14.20 -6.78 1.19
C GLU A 23 13.94 -8.18 0.63
N ARG A 24 13.15 -8.99 1.34
CA ARG A 24 12.77 -10.33 0.86
C ARG A 24 11.92 -10.24 -0.41
N ALA A 25 10.91 -9.39 -0.44
CA ALA A 25 10.05 -9.20 -1.60
C ALA A 25 10.87 -8.78 -2.84
N VAL A 26 11.80 -7.85 -2.68
CA VAL A 26 12.68 -7.42 -3.78
C VAL A 26 13.56 -8.57 -4.27
N ARG A 27 14.14 -9.38 -3.36
CA ARG A 27 14.91 -10.57 -3.75
C ARG A 27 14.07 -11.62 -4.48
N GLU A 28 12.78 -11.71 -4.17
CA GLU A 28 11.81 -12.61 -4.83
C GLU A 28 11.30 -12.04 -6.17
N GLY A 29 11.79 -10.87 -6.59
CA GLY A 29 11.47 -10.26 -7.87
C GLY A 29 10.25 -9.33 -7.86
N TYR A 30 9.70 -9.00 -6.71
CA TYR A 30 8.63 -8.00 -6.63
C TYR A 30 9.18 -6.59 -6.85
N VAL A 31 8.47 -5.81 -7.66
CA VAL A 31 8.68 -4.37 -7.81
C VAL A 31 7.98 -3.66 -6.65
N ALA A 32 8.71 -2.85 -5.89
CA ALA A 32 8.16 -2.08 -4.78
C ALA A 32 7.62 -0.74 -5.29
N VAL A 33 6.36 -0.45 -5.01
CA VAL A 33 5.69 0.77 -5.47
C VAL A 33 4.90 1.45 -4.36
N ILE A 34 4.73 2.76 -4.48
CA ILE A 34 3.86 3.56 -3.62
C ILE A 34 2.80 4.24 -4.51
N PRO A 35 1.51 3.99 -4.29
CA PRO A 35 0.46 4.78 -4.94
C PRO A 35 0.56 6.25 -4.56
N THR A 36 0.48 7.16 -5.53
CA THR A 36 0.69 8.59 -5.26
C THR A 36 -0.27 9.18 -4.22
N PRO A 37 -1.53 8.76 -4.08
CA PRO A 37 -2.39 9.25 -3.00
C PRO A 37 -1.88 8.93 -1.59
N VAL A 38 -1.13 7.84 -1.42
CA VAL A 38 -0.50 7.48 -0.15
C VAL A 38 0.51 8.53 0.29
N LEU A 39 1.21 9.17 -0.66
CA LEU A 39 2.13 10.27 -0.36
C LEU A 39 1.42 11.44 0.34
N ALA A 40 0.16 11.73 -0.01
CA ALA A 40 -0.61 12.79 0.62
C ALA A 40 -0.86 12.52 2.12
N GLN A 41 -0.88 11.26 2.52
CA GLN A 41 -1.03 10.87 3.93
C GLN A 41 0.27 10.98 4.72
N VAL A 42 1.42 10.67 4.10
CA VAL A 42 2.71 10.55 4.81
C VAL A 42 3.62 11.77 4.62
N HIS A 43 3.52 12.47 3.51
CA HIS A 43 4.36 13.65 3.20
C HIS A 43 3.77 14.92 3.83
N ARG A 44 3.91 15.04 5.16
CA ARG A 44 3.30 16.14 5.93
C ARG A 44 4.27 17.27 6.27
N GLY A 45 5.51 17.19 5.80
CA GLY A 45 6.56 18.12 6.22
C GLY A 45 7.06 17.86 7.66
N GLY A 46 7.83 18.80 8.21
CA GLY A 46 8.37 18.67 9.56
C GLY A 46 9.61 17.78 9.67
N ARG A 47 9.88 17.31 10.89
CA ARG A 47 11.12 16.57 11.22
C ARG A 47 11.23 15.22 10.50
N ASP A 48 10.10 14.58 10.23
CA ASP A 48 10.08 13.23 9.65
C ASP A 48 10.17 13.23 8.12
N ARG A 49 10.13 14.41 7.47
CA ARG A 49 10.16 14.53 6.01
C ARG A 49 11.34 13.79 5.38
N ALA A 50 12.54 13.98 5.92
CA ALA A 50 13.75 13.34 5.38
C ALA A 50 13.69 11.81 5.47
N HIS A 51 13.05 11.26 6.52
CA HIS A 51 12.88 9.82 6.68
C HIS A 51 11.85 9.28 5.67
N VAL A 52 10.74 9.99 5.47
CA VAL A 52 9.74 9.64 4.44
C VAL A 52 10.38 9.69 3.05
N ASP A 53 11.09 10.77 2.72
CA ASP A 53 11.76 10.93 1.42
C ASP A 53 12.77 9.79 1.17
N ARG A 54 13.45 9.33 2.22
CA ARG A 54 14.37 8.18 2.12
C ARG A 54 13.62 6.91 1.73
N VAL A 55 12.46 6.63 2.35
CA VAL A 55 11.65 5.45 2.00
C VAL A 55 11.10 5.59 0.57
N VAL A 56 10.62 6.78 0.21
CA VAL A 56 10.13 7.06 -1.16
C VAL A 56 11.23 6.80 -2.21
N ASN A 57 12.48 7.16 -1.90
CA ASN A 57 13.63 6.93 -2.78
C ASN A 57 14.12 5.47 -2.81
N MET A 58 13.65 4.62 -1.89
CA MET A 58 14.00 3.19 -1.86
C MET A 58 13.09 2.34 -2.76
N VAL A 59 11.90 2.82 -3.10
CA VAL A 59 10.98 2.06 -3.95
C VAL A 59 11.32 2.23 -5.43
N ASP A 60 10.87 1.28 -6.24
CA ASP A 60 11.16 1.27 -7.67
C ASP A 60 10.36 2.32 -8.44
N ALA A 61 9.13 2.61 -8.00
CA ALA A 61 8.26 3.58 -8.66
C ALA A 61 7.20 4.17 -7.74
N LEU A 62 6.78 5.38 -8.08
CA LEU A 62 5.52 5.96 -7.62
C LEU A 62 4.44 5.63 -8.65
N LEU A 63 3.29 5.16 -8.20
CA LEU A 63 2.21 4.68 -9.05
C LEU A 63 1.05 5.67 -9.07
N PRO A 64 0.87 6.46 -10.15
CA PRO A 64 -0.28 7.34 -10.28
C PRO A 64 -1.59 6.54 -10.34
N THR A 65 -2.63 7.03 -9.66
CA THR A 65 -3.95 6.40 -9.68
C THR A 65 -4.62 6.64 -11.03
N SER A 66 -4.95 5.56 -11.74
CA SER A 66 -5.73 5.63 -12.98
C SER A 66 -7.21 5.84 -12.70
N GLU A 67 -7.98 6.28 -13.72
CA GLU A 67 -9.44 6.37 -13.60
C GLU A 67 -10.07 5.02 -13.25
N LEU A 68 -9.59 3.94 -13.87
CA LEU A 68 -10.09 2.59 -13.62
C LEU A 68 -9.91 2.19 -12.14
N VAL A 69 -8.73 2.41 -11.57
CA VAL A 69 -8.44 2.14 -10.16
C VAL A 69 -9.28 3.04 -9.25
N ALA A 70 -9.41 4.32 -9.56
CA ALA A 70 -10.22 5.24 -8.77
C ALA A 70 -11.69 4.83 -8.72
N ARG A 71 -12.28 4.41 -9.84
CA ARG A 71 -13.66 3.90 -9.90
C ARG A 71 -13.80 2.61 -9.08
N ARG A 72 -12.87 1.68 -9.22
CA ARG A 72 -12.87 0.45 -8.45
C ARG A 72 -12.76 0.72 -6.94
N ALA A 73 -11.92 1.66 -6.54
CA ALA A 73 -11.81 2.09 -5.14
C ALA A 73 -13.14 2.60 -4.59
N GLY A 74 -13.88 3.39 -5.36
CA GLY A 74 -15.22 3.86 -4.99
C GLY A 74 -16.20 2.71 -4.77
N GLU A 75 -16.20 1.70 -5.63
CA GLU A 75 -17.03 0.50 -5.50
C GLU A 75 -16.67 -0.30 -4.24
N LEU A 76 -15.37 -0.47 -3.96
CA LEU A 76 -14.89 -1.15 -2.75
C LEU A 76 -15.29 -0.40 -1.47
N GLN A 77 -15.20 0.94 -1.47
CA GLN A 77 -15.67 1.76 -0.35
C GLN A 77 -17.16 1.56 -0.07
N ALA A 78 -17.98 1.62 -1.10
CA ALA A 78 -19.43 1.44 -0.98
C ALA A 78 -19.77 0.06 -0.41
N LYS A 79 -19.12 -0.98 -0.90
CA LYS A 79 -19.33 -2.36 -0.44
C LYS A 79 -18.87 -2.58 1.00
N ALA A 80 -17.71 -2.05 1.38
CA ALA A 80 -17.14 -2.22 2.72
C ALA A 80 -17.72 -1.23 3.76
N GLY A 81 -18.45 -0.20 3.33
CA GLY A 81 -19.00 0.81 4.24
C GLY A 81 -17.94 1.70 4.88
N THR A 82 -16.83 1.95 4.20
CA THR A 82 -15.74 2.85 4.66
C THR A 82 -15.69 4.14 3.86
N SER A 83 -15.14 5.19 4.46
CA SER A 83 -14.89 6.48 3.81
C SER A 83 -13.39 6.72 3.53
N ASP A 84 -12.52 5.78 3.84
CA ASP A 84 -11.08 5.92 3.55
C ASP A 84 -10.79 5.64 2.07
N ALA A 85 -10.75 6.73 1.30
CA ALA A 85 -10.50 6.66 -0.14
C ALA A 85 -9.08 6.20 -0.49
N VAL A 86 -8.09 6.56 0.32
CA VAL A 86 -6.69 6.19 0.04
C VAL A 86 -6.48 4.70 0.27
N GLU A 87 -7.01 4.16 1.35
CA GLU A 87 -6.95 2.72 1.62
C GLU A 87 -7.69 1.91 0.55
N ALA A 88 -8.86 2.40 0.10
CA ALA A 88 -9.59 1.78 -1.00
C ALA A 88 -8.81 1.83 -2.33
N ILE A 89 -8.04 2.90 -2.59
CA ILE A 89 -7.14 2.97 -3.74
C ILE A 89 -6.01 1.93 -3.62
N VAL A 90 -5.42 1.77 -2.44
CA VAL A 90 -4.41 0.72 -2.20
C VAL A 90 -4.98 -0.67 -2.48
N ALA A 91 -6.20 -0.95 -2.00
CA ALA A 91 -6.89 -2.21 -2.27
C ALA A 91 -7.15 -2.42 -3.76
N ALA A 92 -7.65 -1.39 -4.46
CA ALA A 92 -7.93 -1.46 -5.89
C ALA A 92 -6.66 -1.66 -6.74
N GLU A 93 -5.56 -0.98 -6.40
CA GLU A 93 -4.25 -1.21 -7.02
C GLU A 93 -3.74 -2.63 -6.77
N ALA A 94 -3.94 -3.16 -5.57
CA ALA A 94 -3.54 -4.52 -5.26
C ALA A 94 -4.29 -5.54 -6.12
N LEU A 95 -5.60 -5.37 -6.29
CA LEU A 95 -6.42 -6.23 -7.17
C LEU A 95 -6.00 -6.13 -8.64
N ALA A 96 -5.61 -4.93 -9.09
CA ALA A 96 -5.13 -4.71 -10.47
C ALA A 96 -3.72 -5.26 -10.72
N SER A 97 -2.94 -5.51 -9.67
CA SER A 97 -1.51 -5.86 -9.76
C SER A 97 -1.21 -7.31 -9.32
N VAL A 98 -2.21 -8.18 -9.29
CA VAL A 98 -2.02 -9.57 -8.83
C VAL A 98 -1.07 -10.38 -9.74
N PRO A 99 -0.21 -11.25 -9.17
CA PRO A 99 0.00 -11.49 -7.74
C PRO A 99 0.79 -10.37 -7.08
N THR A 100 0.38 -9.93 -5.91
CA THR A 100 1.05 -8.83 -5.22
C THR A 100 1.06 -8.99 -3.69
N LEU A 101 1.96 -8.25 -3.06
CA LEU A 101 2.07 -8.10 -1.61
C LEU A 101 1.65 -6.67 -1.24
N VAL A 102 0.97 -6.48 -0.13
CA VAL A 102 0.71 -5.14 0.43
C VAL A 102 1.26 -5.08 1.84
N LEU A 103 2.15 -4.12 2.10
CA LEU A 103 2.72 -3.86 3.42
C LEU A 103 1.90 -2.77 4.11
N THR A 104 1.28 -3.09 5.24
CA THR A 104 0.34 -2.22 5.95
C THR A 104 0.49 -2.33 7.46
N SER A 105 0.10 -1.29 8.20
CA SER A 105 -0.07 -1.35 9.66
C SER A 105 -1.48 -1.80 10.06
N ASP A 106 -2.44 -1.77 9.15
CA ASP A 106 -3.82 -2.21 9.39
C ASP A 106 -4.28 -3.27 8.40
N PRO A 107 -3.85 -4.53 8.59
CA PRO A 107 -4.24 -5.61 7.69
C PRO A 107 -5.74 -5.95 7.76
N GLY A 108 -6.43 -5.59 8.85
CA GLY A 108 -7.84 -5.89 9.04
C GLY A 108 -8.73 -5.10 8.10
N ASP A 109 -8.54 -3.80 8.03
CA ASP A 109 -9.33 -2.90 7.19
C ASP A 109 -9.08 -3.17 5.70
N LEU A 110 -7.82 -3.39 5.32
CA LEU A 110 -7.49 -3.76 3.95
C LEU A 110 -8.13 -5.09 3.52
N LYS A 111 -8.10 -6.11 4.39
CA LYS A 111 -8.77 -7.39 4.11
C LYS A 111 -10.28 -7.25 3.95
N ARG A 112 -10.91 -6.36 4.73
CA ARG A 112 -12.34 -6.07 4.60
C ARG A 112 -12.68 -5.49 3.23
N LEU A 113 -11.85 -4.58 2.70
CA LEU A 113 -12.00 -4.03 1.35
C LEU A 113 -11.85 -5.09 0.25
N LEU A 114 -10.97 -6.06 0.46
CA LEU A 114 -10.69 -7.14 -0.48
C LEU A 114 -11.72 -8.30 -0.41
N GLU A 115 -12.56 -8.33 0.62
CA GLU A 115 -13.49 -9.43 0.86
C GLU A 115 -14.46 -9.62 -0.32
N GLY A 116 -14.56 -10.87 -0.79
CA GLY A 116 -15.45 -11.23 -1.90
C GLY A 116 -14.92 -10.89 -3.29
N GLU A 117 -13.76 -10.26 -3.41
CA GLU A 117 -13.16 -9.97 -4.71
C GLU A 117 -12.45 -11.22 -5.28
N PRO A 118 -12.68 -11.58 -6.55
CA PRO A 118 -12.08 -12.80 -7.13
C PRO A 118 -10.55 -12.81 -7.09
N GLU A 119 -9.91 -11.65 -7.28
CA GLU A 119 -8.46 -11.51 -7.30
C GLU A 119 -7.82 -11.50 -5.91
N ALA A 120 -8.64 -11.35 -4.84
CA ALA A 120 -8.14 -11.22 -3.46
C ALA A 120 -7.30 -12.41 -2.99
N ALA A 121 -7.56 -13.63 -3.48
CA ALA A 121 -6.76 -14.81 -3.17
C ALA A 121 -5.30 -14.70 -3.63
N ARG A 122 -4.99 -13.77 -4.54
CA ARG A 122 -3.64 -13.51 -5.07
C ARG A 122 -3.02 -12.22 -4.52
N VAL A 123 -3.65 -11.62 -3.52
CA VAL A 123 -3.13 -10.49 -2.75
C VAL A 123 -2.72 -10.98 -1.37
N VAL A 124 -1.45 -10.83 -1.02
CA VAL A 124 -0.94 -11.15 0.32
C VAL A 124 -0.80 -9.86 1.12
N VAL A 125 -1.60 -9.74 2.16
CA VAL A 125 -1.57 -8.58 3.07
C VAL A 125 -0.64 -8.89 4.24
N ILE A 126 0.40 -8.08 4.41
CA ILE A 126 1.44 -8.26 5.43
C ILE A 126 1.33 -7.11 6.42
N GLY A 127 1.01 -7.44 7.66
CA GLY A 127 0.96 -6.49 8.77
C GLY A 127 2.35 -6.20 9.35
N VAL A 128 2.58 -4.96 9.66
CA VAL A 128 3.83 -4.49 10.31
C VAL A 128 3.58 -3.56 11.48
#